data_0f6a1130f5f4d4a310941bd21bc8fbbf
#
_entry.id   0f6a1130f5f4d4a310941bd21bc8fbbf
#
_cell.length_a   1.000
_cell.length_b   1.000
_cell.length_c   1.000
_cell.angle_alpha   90.00
_cell.angle_beta   90.00
_cell.angle_gamma   90.00
#
_symmetry.space_group_name_H-M   'P 1'
#
loop_
_entity.id
_entity.type
_entity.pdbx_description
1 polymer ?
#
loop_
_entity_poly.entity_id
_entity_poly.type
_entity_poly.pdbx_seq_one_letter_code
_entity_poly.pdbx_strand_id
1 'polypeptide(L)'
;MSFEKIFHLKLLGTLSLQDSSASRQPQSLQKKRLELLAILAIGGQVGISRDRVQAFLWPESDTSRARHALDQLIYSTRRALGRDPFSVTAGEIRLDPDVVGSDVREFEEALLEGELESAARIYGGPLLHGIHLTDSRELESWIDGERARLASAYQQSMQKLAESAAARSDVAGAVVWWKKLSLSDPLSSRIALGVMRALERAGDTSGAVQHARNYDRLVREELQIAADPEIRAFAKSLASSLDARTPTATPVFSKRASELHPMPTVPPAGSRKNSRTMVGRSAFAVAVILIAVLLTRYNGV
;
A
#
# COMPACT_ATOMS: atom_id res chain seq x y z
N MET A 1 16.72 28.17 5.18
CA MET A 1 16.67 27.72 6.58
C MET A 1 15.36 26.96 6.75
N SER A 2 15.42 25.62 6.84
CA SER A 2 14.23 24.81 7.15
C SER A 2 13.92 25.00 8.63
N PHE A 3 12.82 25.67 8.93
CA PHE A 3 12.29 25.68 10.30
C PHE A 3 11.82 24.27 10.62
N GLU A 4 12.35 23.69 11.70
CA GLU A 4 11.96 22.37 12.18
C GLU A 4 10.48 22.44 12.58
N LYS A 5 9.60 21.76 11.83
CA LYS A 5 8.17 21.67 12.11
C LYS A 5 7.98 21.10 13.51
N ILE A 6 7.16 21.76 14.34
CA ILE A 6 7.01 21.37 15.75
C ILE A 6 6.13 20.13 15.88
N PHE A 7 5.08 20.05 15.05
CA PHE A 7 4.17 18.91 14.99
C PHE A 7 4.14 18.33 13.59
N HIS A 8 4.06 17.00 13.51
CA HIS A 8 3.91 16.28 12.24
C HIS A 8 2.69 15.40 12.29
N LEU A 9 1.74 15.64 11.38
CA LEU A 9 0.51 14.88 11.24
C LEU A 9 0.68 13.81 10.18
N LYS A 10 0.53 12.55 10.56
CA LYS A 10 0.47 11.43 9.63
C LYS A 10 -0.97 11.12 9.27
N LEU A 11 -1.25 11.03 7.98
CA LEU A 11 -2.56 10.79 7.37
C LEU A 11 -2.50 9.68 6.32
N LEU A 12 -1.35 9.47 5.69
CA LEU A 12 -1.13 8.42 4.71
C LEU A 12 -0.87 7.09 5.42
N GLY A 13 -1.95 6.32 5.61
CA GLY A 13 -2.01 5.12 6.44
C GLY A 13 -2.77 5.39 7.73
N THR A 14 -2.08 5.44 8.86
CA THR A 14 -2.68 5.64 10.19
C THR A 14 -2.68 7.11 10.60
N LEU A 15 -3.78 7.58 11.23
CA LEU A 15 -3.86 8.93 11.77
C LEU A 15 -3.07 9.05 13.08
N SER A 16 -2.05 9.92 13.10
CA SER A 16 -1.32 10.23 14.31
C SER A 16 -0.69 11.62 14.25
N LEU A 17 -0.58 12.29 15.39
CA LEU A 17 0.15 13.54 15.54
C LEU A 17 1.42 13.26 16.36
N GLN A 18 2.56 13.65 15.83
CA GLN A 18 3.87 13.52 16.46
C GLN A 18 4.38 14.92 16.85
N ASP A 19 4.97 15.02 18.02
CA ASP A 19 5.68 16.22 18.47
C ASP A 19 7.17 16.02 18.21
N SER A 20 7.75 16.84 17.35
CA SER A 20 9.18 16.74 16.97
C SER A 20 10.10 17.17 18.11
N SER A 21 9.60 17.92 19.10
CA SER A 21 10.38 18.45 20.22
C SER A 21 10.40 17.53 21.45
N ALA A 22 9.49 16.56 21.52
CA ALA A 22 9.30 15.73 22.70
C ALA A 22 9.71 14.28 22.44
N SER A 23 10.58 13.76 23.28
CA SER A 23 10.81 12.30 23.46
C SER A 23 9.58 11.58 24.07
N ARG A 24 8.49 12.28 24.30
CA ARG A 24 7.21 11.76 24.79
C ARG A 24 6.21 11.75 23.68
N GLN A 25 5.48 10.64 23.55
CA GLN A 25 4.25 10.59 22.73
C GLN A 25 3.34 11.76 23.18
N PRO A 26 2.80 12.55 22.22
CA PRO A 26 1.89 13.63 22.57
C PRO A 26 0.73 13.03 23.37
N GLN A 27 0.36 13.72 24.45
CA GLN A 27 -0.87 13.40 25.19
C GLN A 27 -2.00 13.25 24.18
N SER A 28 -2.75 12.15 24.23
CA SER A 28 -3.77 11.82 23.24
C SER A 28 -4.69 13.05 23.05
N LEU A 29 -4.53 13.71 21.91
CA LEU A 29 -5.42 14.79 21.54
C LEU A 29 -6.84 14.22 21.48
N GLN A 30 -7.81 14.95 22.05
CA GLN A 30 -9.21 14.55 21.94
C GLN A 30 -9.57 14.35 20.47
N LYS A 31 -10.35 13.32 20.19
CA LYS A 31 -10.74 12.91 18.82
C LYS A 31 -11.12 14.09 17.93
N LYS A 32 -12.00 15.01 18.37
CA LYS A 32 -12.45 16.19 17.59
C LYS A 32 -11.33 17.15 17.18
N ARG A 33 -10.28 17.30 17.99
CA ARG A 33 -9.14 18.16 17.63
C ARG A 33 -8.30 17.51 16.52
N LEU A 34 -8.10 16.19 16.61
CA LEU A 34 -7.37 15.45 15.60
C LEU A 34 -8.15 15.42 14.28
N GLU A 35 -9.47 15.29 14.33
CA GLU A 35 -10.37 15.40 13.18
C GLU A 35 -10.22 16.76 12.48
N LEU A 36 -10.27 17.86 13.23
CA LEU A 36 -10.08 19.20 12.68
C LEU A 36 -8.71 19.34 11.99
N LEU A 37 -7.64 18.91 12.65
CA LEU A 37 -6.29 18.98 12.08
C LEU A 37 -6.19 18.14 10.80
N ALA A 38 -6.78 16.94 10.79
CA ALA A 38 -6.79 16.05 9.62
C ALA A 38 -7.54 16.70 8.44
N ILE A 39 -8.74 17.22 8.67
CA ILE A 39 -9.54 17.91 7.66
C ILE A 39 -8.76 19.08 7.05
N LEU A 40 -8.13 19.90 7.87
CA LEU A 40 -7.37 21.06 7.39
C LEU A 40 -6.07 20.68 6.68
N ALA A 41 -5.40 19.59 7.10
CA ALA A 41 -4.22 19.09 6.43
C ALA A 41 -4.54 18.53 5.03
N ILE A 42 -5.69 17.85 4.88
CA ILE A 42 -6.18 17.37 3.59
C ILE A 42 -6.59 18.53 2.68
N GLY A 43 -7.17 19.62 3.26
CA GLY A 43 -7.50 20.84 2.52
C GLY A 43 -6.29 21.63 2.00
N GLY A 44 -5.11 21.29 2.48
CA GLY A 44 -3.83 21.76 1.95
C GLY A 44 -3.64 23.29 2.04
N GLN A 45 -2.96 23.86 1.03
CA GLN A 45 -2.60 25.28 1.00
C GLN A 45 -3.80 26.21 0.70
N VAL A 46 -4.82 25.71 0.01
CA VAL A 46 -6.03 26.48 -0.30
C VAL A 46 -6.81 26.76 0.99
N GLY A 47 -6.83 25.79 1.90
CA GLY A 47 -7.62 25.85 3.12
C GLY A 47 -9.06 25.38 2.89
N ILE A 48 -9.86 25.44 3.95
CA ILE A 48 -11.27 25.04 3.94
C ILE A 48 -12.09 26.15 4.59
N SER A 49 -13.22 26.50 3.96
CA SER A 49 -14.12 27.51 4.52
C SER A 49 -14.69 27.09 5.87
N ARG A 50 -14.91 28.05 6.76
CA ARG A 50 -15.46 27.80 8.10
C ARG A 50 -16.78 27.06 8.03
N ASP A 51 -17.65 27.41 7.08
CA ASP A 51 -18.96 26.79 6.92
C ASP A 51 -18.84 25.32 6.51
N ARG A 52 -17.88 25.00 5.63
CA ARG A 52 -17.62 23.60 5.23
C ARG A 52 -17.03 22.78 6.38
N VAL A 53 -16.13 23.34 7.18
CA VAL A 53 -15.61 22.67 8.38
C VAL A 53 -16.73 22.41 9.39
N GLN A 54 -17.67 23.36 9.56
CA GLN A 54 -18.84 23.18 10.42
C GLN A 54 -19.74 22.05 9.93
N ALA A 55 -20.07 22.05 8.61
CA ALA A 55 -20.88 20.98 8.00
C ALA A 55 -20.23 19.60 8.14
N PHE A 56 -18.92 19.52 8.03
CA PHE A 56 -18.19 18.27 8.21
C PHE A 56 -18.21 17.75 9.65
N LEU A 57 -17.97 18.64 10.63
CA LEU A 57 -17.81 18.22 12.03
C LEU A 57 -19.13 18.15 12.81
N TRP A 58 -20.15 18.90 12.39
CA TRP A 58 -21.45 18.96 13.06
C TRP A 58 -22.60 19.00 12.06
N PRO A 59 -22.81 17.94 11.24
CA PRO A 59 -23.82 17.94 10.18
C PRO A 59 -25.26 18.13 10.67
N GLU A 60 -25.55 17.69 11.91
CA GLU A 60 -26.89 17.74 12.50
C GLU A 60 -27.13 19.02 13.36
N SER A 61 -26.14 19.91 13.46
CA SER A 61 -26.26 21.11 14.29
C SER A 61 -26.77 22.32 13.48
N ASP A 62 -27.54 23.19 14.13
CA ASP A 62 -27.83 24.49 13.54
C ASP A 62 -26.55 25.32 13.37
N THR A 63 -26.59 26.27 12.42
CA THR A 63 -25.41 27.08 12.04
C THR A 63 -24.81 27.86 13.21
N SER A 64 -25.62 28.32 14.15
CA SER A 64 -25.14 29.12 15.29
C SER A 64 -24.37 28.25 16.29
N ARG A 65 -24.89 27.09 16.59
CA ARG A 65 -24.23 26.09 17.47
C ARG A 65 -22.96 25.55 16.84
N ALA A 66 -23.01 25.19 15.54
CA ALA A 66 -21.83 24.72 14.83
C ALA A 66 -20.70 25.74 14.80
N ARG A 67 -21.04 27.02 14.57
CA ARG A 67 -20.07 28.13 14.62
C ARG A 67 -19.42 28.25 16.00
N HIS A 68 -20.22 28.28 17.05
CA HIS A 68 -19.71 28.36 18.42
C HIS A 68 -18.84 27.13 18.79
N ALA A 69 -19.26 25.91 18.39
CA ALA A 69 -18.50 24.70 18.61
C ALA A 69 -17.14 24.73 17.87
N LEU A 70 -17.10 25.25 16.65
CA LEU A 70 -15.86 25.42 15.90
C LEU A 70 -14.92 26.41 16.58
N ASP A 71 -15.42 27.57 17.06
CA ASP A 71 -14.61 28.55 17.77
C ASP A 71 -14.00 27.98 19.05
N GLN A 72 -14.77 27.21 19.80
CA GLN A 72 -14.31 26.49 21.00
C GLN A 72 -13.27 25.43 20.65
N LEU A 73 -13.47 24.70 19.55
CA LEU A 73 -12.55 23.67 19.09
C LEU A 73 -11.20 24.28 18.67
N ILE A 74 -11.22 25.38 17.90
CA ILE A 74 -10.03 26.14 17.51
C ILE A 74 -9.29 26.64 18.75
N TYR A 75 -10.00 27.31 19.67
CA TYR A 75 -9.40 27.81 20.90
C TYR A 75 -8.75 26.71 21.73
N SER A 76 -9.48 25.61 21.93
CA SER A 76 -8.98 24.48 22.72
C SER A 76 -7.80 23.74 22.06
N THR A 77 -7.74 23.74 20.72
CA THR A 77 -6.62 23.17 19.97
C THR A 77 -5.36 24.03 20.11
N ARG A 78 -5.47 25.35 19.96
CA ARG A 78 -4.39 26.31 20.24
C ARG A 78 -3.78 26.11 21.63
N ARG A 79 -4.67 26.03 22.64
CA ARG A 79 -4.24 25.81 24.02
C ARG A 79 -3.55 24.45 24.23
N ALA A 80 -4.05 23.39 23.59
CA ALA A 80 -3.48 22.05 23.74
C ALA A 80 -2.10 21.92 23.09
N LEU A 81 -1.87 22.62 21.96
CA LEU A 81 -0.59 22.60 21.26
C LEU A 81 0.40 23.66 21.80
N GLY A 82 -0.06 24.60 22.65
CA GLY A 82 0.75 25.70 23.16
C GLY A 82 1.20 26.73 22.10
N ARG A 83 0.72 26.57 20.85
CA ARG A 83 0.98 27.44 19.71
C ARG A 83 -0.26 27.55 18.84
N ASP A 84 -0.31 28.55 17.96
CA ASP A 84 -1.39 28.68 16.97
C ASP A 84 -1.07 27.86 15.71
N PRO A 85 -1.75 26.72 15.50
CA PRO A 85 -1.54 25.90 14.32
C PRO A 85 -2.35 26.38 13.11
N PHE A 86 -3.09 27.46 13.21
CA PHE A 86 -4.05 27.90 12.20
C PHE A 86 -3.64 29.24 11.58
N SER A 87 -3.78 29.32 10.27
CA SER A 87 -3.77 30.57 9.51
C SER A 87 -5.15 30.79 8.90
N VAL A 88 -5.70 32.00 9.06
CA VAL A 88 -7.02 32.38 8.50
C VAL A 88 -6.82 33.45 7.45
N THR A 89 -7.27 33.18 6.22
CA THR A 89 -7.16 34.11 5.10
C THR A 89 -8.46 34.05 4.31
N ALA A 90 -9.09 35.21 4.10
CA ALA A 90 -10.34 35.36 3.31
C ALA A 90 -11.49 34.42 3.74
N GLY A 91 -11.60 34.12 5.05
CA GLY A 91 -12.67 33.26 5.59
C GLY A 91 -12.37 31.76 5.55
N GLU A 92 -11.23 31.37 5.00
CA GLU A 92 -10.75 29.98 4.98
C GLU A 92 -9.78 29.72 6.13
N ILE A 93 -9.83 28.53 6.68
CA ILE A 93 -8.92 28.03 7.72
C ILE A 93 -7.98 27.03 7.07
N ARG A 94 -6.69 27.17 7.33
CA ARG A 94 -5.64 26.26 6.93
C ARG A 94 -4.67 26.03 8.08
N LEU A 95 -3.87 24.97 8.00
CA LEU A 95 -2.77 24.78 8.92
C LEU A 95 -1.60 25.72 8.58
N ASP A 96 -0.96 26.23 9.63
CA ASP A 96 0.31 26.92 9.50
C ASP A 96 1.40 25.85 9.30
N PRO A 97 2.08 25.83 8.13
CA PRO A 97 3.07 24.81 7.81
C PRO A 97 4.33 24.88 8.68
N ASP A 98 4.61 26.01 9.30
CA ASP A 98 5.75 26.19 10.20
C ASP A 98 5.46 25.61 11.59
N VAL A 99 4.19 25.37 11.91
CA VAL A 99 3.76 24.77 13.18
C VAL A 99 3.38 23.31 13.00
N VAL A 100 2.55 22.99 12.01
CA VAL A 100 2.04 21.64 11.76
C VAL A 100 2.35 21.23 10.32
N GLY A 101 3.29 20.32 10.16
CA GLY A 101 3.52 19.62 8.91
C GLY A 101 2.59 18.40 8.73
N SER A 102 2.46 17.90 7.50
CA SER A 102 1.75 16.65 7.23
C SER A 102 2.41 15.86 6.12
N ASP A 103 2.30 14.54 6.19
CA ASP A 103 2.78 13.63 5.15
C ASP A 103 2.04 13.81 3.81
N VAL A 104 0.76 14.20 3.84
CA VAL A 104 0.01 14.55 2.61
C VAL A 104 0.67 15.71 1.89
N ARG A 105 0.98 16.79 2.62
CA ARG A 105 1.64 17.96 2.04
C ARG A 105 3.03 17.64 1.54
N GLU A 106 3.82 16.90 2.32
CA GLU A 106 5.17 16.49 1.93
C GLU A 106 5.17 15.59 0.69
N PHE A 107 4.17 14.71 0.59
CA PHE A 107 3.95 13.89 -0.60
C PHE A 107 3.65 14.74 -1.83
N GLU A 108 2.75 15.72 -1.72
CA GLU A 108 2.39 16.61 -2.82
C GLU A 108 3.55 17.53 -3.24
N GLU A 109 4.31 18.07 -2.28
CA GLU A 109 5.51 18.85 -2.54
C GLU A 109 6.56 18.03 -3.29
N ALA A 110 6.84 16.79 -2.84
CA ALA A 110 7.76 15.89 -3.52
C ALA A 110 7.32 15.55 -4.96
N LEU A 111 6.01 15.43 -5.20
CA LEU A 111 5.48 15.24 -6.56
C LEU A 111 5.69 16.46 -7.45
N LEU A 112 5.47 17.68 -6.93
CA LEU A 112 5.66 18.93 -7.66
C LEU A 112 7.13 19.17 -8.00
N GLU A 113 8.04 18.81 -7.11
CA GLU A 113 9.49 18.90 -7.30
C GLU A 113 10.06 17.78 -8.20
N GLY A 114 9.25 16.78 -8.53
CA GLY A 114 9.68 15.62 -9.32
C GLY A 114 10.48 14.59 -8.54
N GLU A 115 10.54 14.71 -7.22
CA GLU A 115 11.23 13.83 -6.29
C GLU A 115 10.41 12.54 -6.05
N LEU A 116 10.21 11.75 -7.13
CA LEU A 116 9.29 10.61 -7.13
C LEU A 116 9.65 9.53 -6.11
N GLU A 117 10.96 9.30 -5.87
CA GLU A 117 11.42 8.33 -4.86
C GLU A 117 11.09 8.79 -3.44
N SER A 118 11.17 10.10 -3.18
CA SER A 118 10.76 10.71 -1.91
C SER A 118 9.26 10.58 -1.72
N ALA A 119 8.45 10.93 -2.74
CA ALA A 119 7.01 10.73 -2.72
C ALA A 119 6.64 9.27 -2.45
N ALA A 120 7.30 8.31 -3.10
CA ALA A 120 7.07 6.88 -2.90
C ALA A 120 7.43 6.38 -1.49
N ARG A 121 8.33 7.06 -0.77
CA ARG A 121 8.67 6.75 0.62
C ARG A 121 7.68 7.35 1.62
N ILE A 122 7.18 8.55 1.33
CA ILE A 122 6.23 9.27 2.19
C ILE A 122 4.88 8.56 2.19
N TYR A 123 4.43 8.01 1.05
CA TYR A 123 3.14 7.35 0.93
C TYR A 123 3.12 6.02 1.70
N GLY A 124 2.73 6.08 2.99
CA GLY A 124 2.68 4.91 3.87
C GLY A 124 1.46 4.02 3.68
N GLY A 125 0.45 4.47 2.93
CA GLY A 125 -0.81 3.75 2.67
C GLY A 125 -1.95 4.68 2.27
N PRO A 126 -3.17 4.15 2.08
CA PRO A 126 -4.34 4.95 1.74
C PRO A 126 -4.63 6.03 2.80
N LEU A 127 -5.08 7.19 2.35
CA LEU A 127 -5.45 8.30 3.24
C LEU A 127 -6.45 7.83 4.31
N LEU A 128 -6.12 8.05 5.60
CA LEU A 128 -6.96 7.72 6.76
C LEU A 128 -7.44 6.25 6.72
N HIS A 129 -6.55 5.31 6.45
CA HIS A 129 -6.90 3.91 6.29
C HIS A 129 -7.57 3.32 7.55
N GLY A 130 -8.81 2.82 7.39
CA GLY A 130 -9.58 2.23 8.49
C GLY A 130 -10.07 3.23 9.56
N ILE A 131 -10.03 4.53 9.27
CA ILE A 131 -10.44 5.59 10.22
C ILE A 131 -11.67 6.31 9.68
N HIS A 132 -12.73 6.31 10.50
CA HIS A 132 -13.90 7.14 10.32
C HIS A 132 -13.78 8.37 11.23
N LEU A 133 -13.79 9.56 10.63
CA LEU A 133 -13.65 10.80 11.39
C LEU A 133 -14.97 11.20 12.05
N THR A 134 -16.06 11.27 11.27
CA THR A 134 -17.40 11.68 11.74
C THR A 134 -18.48 10.92 10.98
N ASP A 135 -19.73 11.05 11.39
CA ASP A 135 -20.90 10.48 10.69
C ASP A 135 -21.40 11.37 9.52
N SER A 136 -20.61 12.34 9.05
CA SER A 136 -20.94 13.21 7.93
C SER A 136 -20.70 12.52 6.59
N ARG A 137 -21.78 12.27 5.84
CA ARG A 137 -21.69 11.70 4.48
C ARG A 137 -20.92 12.59 3.52
N GLU A 138 -21.04 13.91 3.67
CA GLU A 138 -20.31 14.87 2.84
C GLU A 138 -18.80 14.77 3.07
N LEU A 139 -18.37 14.67 4.34
CA LEU A 139 -16.97 14.49 4.70
C LEU A 139 -16.44 13.15 4.19
N GLU A 140 -17.17 12.05 4.38
CA GLU A 140 -16.79 10.72 3.89
C GLU A 140 -16.58 10.73 2.37
N SER A 141 -17.55 11.29 1.61
CA SER A 141 -17.46 11.40 0.16
C SER A 141 -16.26 12.26 -0.28
N TRP A 142 -15.96 13.34 0.42
CA TRP A 142 -14.80 14.17 0.14
C TRP A 142 -13.50 13.45 0.43
N ILE A 143 -13.40 12.75 1.57
CA ILE A 143 -12.22 11.94 1.93
C ILE A 143 -12.00 10.82 0.90
N ASP A 144 -13.06 10.17 0.42
CA ASP A 144 -12.95 9.13 -0.61
C ASP A 144 -12.41 9.68 -1.93
N GLY A 145 -12.85 10.88 -2.32
CA GLY A 145 -12.30 11.60 -3.48
C GLY A 145 -10.80 11.89 -3.32
N GLU A 146 -10.40 12.42 -2.16
CA GLU A 146 -8.99 12.71 -1.87
C GLU A 146 -8.14 11.42 -1.76
N ARG A 147 -8.69 10.36 -1.18
CA ARG A 147 -8.07 9.04 -1.13
C ARG A 147 -7.78 8.50 -2.53
N ALA A 148 -8.77 8.56 -3.41
CA ALA A 148 -8.60 8.13 -4.81
C ALA A 148 -7.57 8.99 -5.56
N ARG A 149 -7.58 10.31 -5.36
CA ARG A 149 -6.64 11.25 -5.97
C ARG A 149 -5.19 10.95 -5.55
N LEU A 150 -4.94 10.81 -4.25
CA LEU A 150 -3.61 10.54 -3.71
C LEU A 150 -3.11 9.13 -4.11
N ALA A 151 -3.98 8.13 -4.10
CA ALA A 151 -3.64 6.78 -4.57
C ALA A 151 -3.27 6.76 -6.05
N SER A 152 -4.01 7.49 -6.90
CA SER A 152 -3.70 7.62 -8.33
C SER A 152 -2.36 8.32 -8.56
N ALA A 153 -2.08 9.40 -7.82
CA ALA A 153 -0.80 10.11 -7.91
C ALA A 153 0.37 9.22 -7.48
N TYR A 154 0.21 8.43 -6.42
CA TYR A 154 1.19 7.45 -6.00
C TYR A 154 1.45 6.39 -7.06
N GLN A 155 0.40 5.79 -7.63
CA GLN A 155 0.51 4.78 -8.69
C GLN A 155 1.25 5.33 -9.92
N GLN A 156 0.92 6.55 -10.34
CA GLN A 156 1.61 7.22 -11.47
C GLN A 156 3.09 7.44 -11.18
N SER A 157 3.44 7.83 -9.95
CA SER A 157 4.84 8.03 -9.55
C SER A 157 5.63 6.72 -9.58
N MET A 158 5.06 5.64 -9.05
CA MET A 158 5.66 4.32 -9.07
C MET A 158 5.87 3.81 -10.49
N GLN A 159 4.89 4.04 -11.38
CA GLN A 159 5.01 3.68 -12.79
C GLN A 159 6.13 4.46 -13.48
N LYS A 160 6.19 5.78 -13.29
CA LYS A 160 7.27 6.62 -13.84
C LYS A 160 8.64 6.18 -13.34
N LEU A 161 8.78 5.82 -12.07
CA LEU A 161 10.02 5.28 -11.51
C LEU A 161 10.43 3.97 -12.18
N ALA A 162 9.48 3.05 -12.38
CA ALA A 162 9.73 1.77 -13.04
C ALA A 162 10.13 1.95 -14.52
N GLU A 163 9.44 2.82 -15.24
CA GLU A 163 9.74 3.15 -16.64
C GLU A 163 11.10 3.86 -16.79
N SER A 164 11.41 4.80 -15.89
CA SER A 164 12.68 5.50 -15.85
C SER A 164 13.85 4.56 -15.53
N ALA A 165 13.68 3.63 -14.58
CA ALA A 165 14.67 2.59 -14.30
C ALA A 165 14.92 1.71 -15.54
N ALA A 166 13.84 1.28 -16.21
CA ALA A 166 13.95 0.50 -17.45
C ALA A 166 14.67 1.26 -18.57
N ALA A 167 14.41 2.55 -18.73
CA ALA A 167 15.06 3.40 -19.73
C ALA A 167 16.57 3.57 -19.48
N ARG A 168 16.98 3.58 -18.21
CA ARG A 168 18.40 3.63 -17.80
C ARG A 168 19.07 2.26 -17.78
N SER A 169 18.40 1.21 -18.23
CA SER A 169 18.88 -0.18 -18.15
C SER A 169 19.06 -0.70 -16.71
N ASP A 170 18.47 -0.03 -15.73
CA ASP A 170 18.36 -0.54 -14.36
C ASP A 170 17.21 -1.52 -14.26
N VAL A 171 17.48 -2.73 -14.74
CA VAL A 171 16.48 -3.80 -14.81
C VAL A 171 16.01 -4.22 -13.42
N ALA A 172 16.94 -4.25 -12.45
CA ALA A 172 16.61 -4.63 -11.06
C ALA A 172 15.70 -3.59 -10.41
N GLY A 173 16.00 -2.30 -10.56
CA GLY A 173 15.17 -1.20 -10.08
C GLY A 173 13.77 -1.22 -10.72
N ALA A 174 13.68 -1.47 -12.02
CA ALA A 174 12.39 -1.59 -12.70
C ALA A 174 11.52 -2.71 -12.10
N VAL A 175 12.10 -3.89 -11.85
CA VAL A 175 11.38 -5.00 -11.20
C VAL A 175 10.89 -4.62 -9.79
N VAL A 176 11.73 -3.94 -9.01
CA VAL A 176 11.37 -3.50 -7.66
C VAL A 176 10.15 -2.56 -7.70
N TRP A 177 10.18 -1.55 -8.58
CA TRP A 177 9.11 -0.58 -8.66
C TRP A 177 7.81 -1.18 -9.20
N TRP A 178 7.86 -2.02 -10.24
CA TRP A 178 6.68 -2.72 -10.74
C TRP A 178 6.06 -3.65 -9.69
N LYS A 179 6.89 -4.39 -8.93
CA LYS A 179 6.40 -5.24 -7.83
C LYS A 179 5.75 -4.44 -6.71
N LYS A 180 6.32 -3.29 -6.32
CA LYS A 180 5.69 -2.40 -5.35
C LYS A 180 4.34 -1.88 -5.85
N LEU A 181 4.27 -1.48 -7.13
CA LEU A 181 3.04 -1.00 -7.75
C LEU A 181 1.95 -2.09 -7.74
N SER A 182 2.31 -3.35 -8.00
CA SER A 182 1.36 -4.47 -7.97
C SER A 182 0.78 -4.77 -6.57
N LEU A 183 1.43 -4.31 -5.50
CA LEU A 183 0.87 -4.41 -4.14
C LEU A 183 -0.22 -3.37 -3.89
N SER A 184 -0.17 -2.22 -4.56
CA SER A 184 -1.18 -1.16 -4.40
C SER A 184 -2.43 -1.38 -5.24
N ASP A 185 -2.32 -2.09 -6.35
CA ASP A 185 -3.45 -2.46 -7.21
C ASP A 185 -3.20 -3.83 -7.85
N PRO A 186 -3.48 -4.91 -7.09
CA PRO A 186 -3.17 -6.27 -7.50
C PRO A 186 -4.09 -6.81 -8.61
N LEU A 187 -5.22 -6.14 -8.89
CA LEU A 187 -6.18 -6.56 -9.90
C LEU A 187 -5.97 -5.88 -11.26
N SER A 188 -5.05 -4.94 -11.36
CA SER A 188 -4.76 -4.22 -12.61
C SER A 188 -3.99 -5.09 -13.61
N SER A 189 -4.61 -5.38 -14.76
CA SER A 189 -3.98 -6.13 -15.87
C SER A 189 -2.75 -5.40 -16.42
N ARG A 190 -2.81 -4.08 -16.52
CA ARG A 190 -1.71 -3.23 -16.98
C ARG A 190 -0.48 -3.36 -16.07
N ILE A 191 -0.69 -3.34 -14.76
CA ILE A 191 0.40 -3.48 -13.77
C ILE A 191 0.97 -4.91 -13.80
N ALA A 192 0.11 -5.93 -13.84
CA ALA A 192 0.54 -7.31 -13.94
C ALA A 192 1.43 -7.55 -15.17
N LEU A 193 1.03 -7.01 -16.33
CA LEU A 193 1.82 -7.07 -17.56
C LEU A 193 3.16 -6.32 -17.41
N GLY A 194 3.16 -5.16 -16.74
CA GLY A 194 4.38 -4.41 -16.41
C GLY A 194 5.37 -5.23 -15.59
N VAL A 195 4.91 -5.90 -14.53
CA VAL A 195 5.73 -6.82 -13.73
C VAL A 195 6.30 -7.96 -14.57
N MET A 196 5.46 -8.60 -15.40
CA MET A 196 5.90 -9.72 -16.26
C MET A 196 7.00 -9.29 -17.25
N ARG A 197 6.82 -8.13 -17.92
CA ARG A 197 7.81 -7.58 -18.85
C ARG A 197 9.12 -7.18 -18.15
N ALA A 198 9.03 -6.64 -16.93
CA ALA A 198 10.21 -6.32 -16.14
C ALA A 198 10.99 -7.58 -15.73
N LEU A 199 10.30 -8.63 -15.30
CA LEU A 199 10.89 -9.92 -14.95
C LEU A 199 11.52 -10.60 -16.17
N GLU A 200 10.87 -10.60 -17.33
CA GLU A 200 11.41 -11.13 -18.58
C GLU A 200 12.72 -10.43 -18.94
N ARG A 201 12.77 -9.09 -18.91
CA ARG A 201 13.98 -8.30 -19.18
C ARG A 201 15.09 -8.59 -18.16
N ALA A 202 14.73 -8.93 -16.93
CA ALA A 202 15.67 -9.38 -15.91
C ALA A 202 16.17 -10.83 -16.11
N GLY A 203 15.68 -11.54 -17.13
CA GLY A 203 15.99 -12.95 -17.38
C GLY A 203 15.22 -13.92 -16.48
N ASP A 204 14.36 -13.43 -15.60
CA ASP A 204 13.51 -14.24 -14.72
C ASP A 204 12.18 -14.61 -15.41
N THR A 205 12.31 -15.40 -16.49
CA THR A 205 11.15 -15.88 -17.26
C THR A 205 10.20 -16.73 -16.42
N SER A 206 10.76 -17.54 -15.50
CA SER A 206 9.97 -18.38 -14.59
C SER A 206 9.17 -17.54 -13.62
N GLY A 207 9.77 -16.50 -13.04
CA GLY A 207 9.08 -15.52 -12.19
C GLY A 207 7.95 -14.79 -12.91
N ALA A 208 8.15 -14.44 -14.18
CA ALA A 208 7.12 -13.81 -15.00
C ALA A 208 5.90 -14.73 -15.21
N VAL A 209 6.13 -16.00 -15.55
CA VAL A 209 5.06 -17.00 -15.69
C VAL A 209 4.34 -17.25 -14.36
N GLN A 210 5.09 -17.33 -13.26
CA GLN A 210 4.50 -17.50 -11.94
C GLN A 210 3.64 -16.29 -11.52
N HIS A 211 4.10 -15.07 -11.83
CA HIS A 211 3.32 -13.85 -11.57
C HIS A 211 2.00 -13.87 -12.35
N ALA A 212 2.01 -14.25 -13.63
CA ALA A 212 0.80 -14.39 -14.44
C ALA A 212 -0.20 -15.40 -13.85
N ARG A 213 0.29 -16.56 -13.37
CA ARG A 213 -0.58 -17.56 -12.73
C ARG A 213 -1.21 -17.04 -11.43
N ASN A 214 -0.43 -16.32 -10.61
CA ASN A 214 -0.93 -15.72 -9.38
C ASN A 214 -1.99 -14.67 -9.68
N TYR A 215 -1.75 -13.83 -10.69
CA TYR A 215 -2.70 -12.82 -11.14
C TYR A 215 -4.01 -13.45 -11.69
N ASP A 216 -3.92 -14.46 -12.55
CA ASP A 216 -5.12 -15.15 -13.10
C ASP A 216 -5.94 -15.80 -11.98
N ARG A 217 -5.29 -16.40 -10.99
CA ARG A 217 -5.98 -16.95 -9.82
C ARG A 217 -6.69 -15.87 -9.03
N LEU A 218 -6.00 -14.76 -8.71
CA LEU A 218 -6.56 -13.65 -7.94
C LEU A 218 -7.77 -13.01 -8.63
N VAL A 219 -7.69 -12.74 -9.94
CA VAL A 219 -8.78 -12.17 -10.74
C VAL A 219 -10.00 -13.12 -10.79
N ARG A 220 -9.76 -14.44 -10.85
CA ARG A 220 -10.86 -15.43 -10.79
C ARG A 220 -11.52 -15.47 -9.42
N GLU A 221 -10.74 -15.40 -8.34
CA GLU A 221 -11.24 -15.43 -6.97
C GLU A 221 -12.04 -14.17 -6.64
N GLU A 222 -11.52 -12.98 -7.00
CA GLU A 222 -12.10 -11.69 -6.59
C GLU A 222 -13.18 -11.17 -7.57
N LEU A 223 -12.97 -11.32 -8.88
CA LEU A 223 -13.85 -10.76 -9.91
C LEU A 223 -14.68 -11.81 -10.64
N GLN A 224 -14.40 -13.12 -10.43
CA GLN A 224 -15.06 -14.24 -11.12
C GLN A 224 -14.94 -14.19 -12.67
N ILE A 225 -13.89 -13.56 -13.18
CA ILE A 225 -13.57 -13.48 -14.60
C ILE A 225 -12.21 -14.11 -14.89
N ALA A 226 -11.93 -14.42 -16.14
CA ALA A 226 -10.62 -14.85 -16.58
C ALA A 226 -9.66 -13.65 -16.68
N ALA A 227 -8.37 -13.88 -16.47
CA ALA A 227 -7.36 -12.86 -16.72
C ALA A 227 -7.40 -12.36 -18.17
N ASP A 228 -6.90 -11.14 -18.36
CA ASP A 228 -6.80 -10.48 -19.65
C ASP A 228 -6.16 -11.38 -20.72
N PRO A 229 -6.69 -11.45 -21.95
CA PRO A 229 -6.12 -12.26 -23.03
C PRO A 229 -4.65 -11.96 -23.33
N GLU A 230 -4.21 -10.70 -23.20
CA GLU A 230 -2.82 -10.30 -23.42
C GLU A 230 -1.89 -10.94 -22.39
N ILE A 231 -2.27 -10.93 -21.11
CA ILE A 231 -1.50 -11.59 -20.04
C ILE A 231 -1.37 -13.08 -20.29
N ARG A 232 -2.48 -13.74 -20.65
CA ARG A 232 -2.50 -15.17 -20.93
C ARG A 232 -1.63 -15.54 -22.14
N ALA A 233 -1.72 -14.74 -23.21
CA ALA A 233 -0.90 -14.95 -24.42
C ALA A 233 0.59 -14.75 -24.12
N PHE A 234 0.93 -13.70 -23.38
CA PHE A 234 2.31 -13.41 -23.00
C PHE A 234 2.87 -14.50 -22.06
N ALA A 235 2.10 -14.93 -21.07
CA ALA A 235 2.50 -16.05 -20.20
C ALA A 235 2.76 -17.35 -20.98
N LYS A 236 1.91 -17.66 -21.99
CA LYS A 236 2.07 -18.82 -22.86
C LYS A 236 3.36 -18.72 -23.71
N SER A 237 3.65 -17.56 -24.28
CA SER A 237 4.89 -17.37 -25.06
C SER A 237 6.14 -17.55 -24.20
N LEU A 238 6.12 -17.03 -22.96
CA LEU A 238 7.22 -17.20 -22.01
C LEU A 238 7.40 -18.66 -21.59
N ALA A 239 6.31 -19.38 -21.32
CA ALA A 239 6.36 -20.80 -20.98
C ALA A 239 6.97 -21.63 -22.12
N SER A 240 6.54 -21.39 -23.36
CA SER A 240 7.11 -22.08 -24.53
C SER A 240 8.61 -21.83 -24.70
N SER A 241 9.08 -20.62 -24.38
CA SER A 241 10.52 -20.31 -24.42
C SER A 241 11.33 -21.00 -23.33
N LEU A 242 10.73 -21.28 -22.17
CA LEU A 242 11.33 -22.06 -21.10
C LEU A 242 11.47 -23.52 -21.51
N ASP A 243 10.43 -24.12 -22.09
CA ASP A 243 10.44 -25.51 -22.56
C ASP A 243 11.50 -25.71 -23.66
N ALA A 244 11.66 -24.75 -24.58
CA ALA A 244 12.66 -24.79 -25.62
C ALA A 244 14.12 -24.65 -25.10
N ARG A 245 14.31 -24.06 -23.92
CA ARG A 245 15.63 -23.91 -23.26
C ARG A 245 16.02 -25.10 -22.38
N THR A 246 15.07 -25.94 -22.01
CA THR A 246 15.36 -27.20 -21.30
C THR A 246 15.78 -28.21 -22.35
N PRO A 247 17.07 -28.59 -22.48
CA PRO A 247 17.43 -29.66 -23.40
C PRO A 247 16.71 -30.90 -22.88
N THR A 248 15.93 -31.52 -23.75
CA THR A 248 15.34 -32.82 -23.52
C THR A 248 16.49 -33.78 -23.27
N ALA A 249 16.85 -34.01 -22.02
CA ALA A 249 17.70 -35.11 -21.65
C ALA A 249 16.89 -36.36 -21.97
N THR A 250 17.02 -36.83 -23.18
CA THR A 250 16.57 -38.16 -23.57
C THR A 250 17.23 -39.11 -22.57
N PRO A 251 16.47 -39.89 -21.78
CA PRO A 251 17.08 -40.92 -20.97
C PRO A 251 17.66 -41.94 -21.93
N VAL A 252 18.99 -41.89 -22.14
CA VAL A 252 19.72 -42.99 -22.77
C VAL A 252 19.67 -44.13 -21.77
N PHE A 253 18.60 -44.90 -21.87
CA PHE A 253 18.59 -46.26 -21.28
C PHE A 253 19.62 -47.07 -22.01
N SER A 254 20.86 -46.99 -21.55
CA SER A 254 21.90 -47.96 -21.92
C SER A 254 21.49 -49.31 -21.35
N LYS A 255 20.92 -50.14 -22.25
CA LYS A 255 20.64 -51.52 -22.02
C LYS A 255 21.98 -52.25 -21.96
N ARG A 256 22.62 -52.28 -20.82
CA ARG A 256 23.75 -53.22 -20.57
C ARG A 256 23.21 -54.39 -19.77
N ALA A 257 23.01 -55.45 -20.49
CA ALA A 257 22.56 -56.71 -19.98
C ALA A 257 23.61 -57.35 -19.04
N SER A 258 23.11 -57.91 -17.99
CA SER A 258 23.46 -59.13 -17.32
C SER A 258 24.93 -59.49 -17.18
N GLU A 259 25.46 -59.40 -15.99
CA GLU A 259 26.29 -60.48 -15.44
C GLU A 259 25.91 -60.69 -13.96
N LEU A 260 25.39 -61.83 -13.67
CA LEU A 260 25.05 -62.38 -12.37
C LEU A 260 26.32 -62.67 -11.57
N HIS A 261 26.37 -62.12 -10.35
CA HIS A 261 27.14 -62.72 -9.28
C HIS A 261 26.27 -62.89 -8.03
N PRO A 262 26.28 -64.03 -7.36
CA PRO A 262 25.36 -64.31 -6.27
C PRO A 262 25.81 -63.67 -4.96
N MET A 263 24.88 -63.08 -4.24
CA MET A 263 25.00 -62.53 -2.90
C MET A 263 25.10 -63.59 -1.82
N PRO A 264 25.89 -63.41 -0.74
CA PRO A 264 25.68 -64.12 0.50
C PRO A 264 24.60 -63.48 1.36
N THR A 265 23.75 -64.35 1.87
CA THR A 265 22.66 -64.05 2.82
C THR A 265 23.19 -63.73 4.20
N VAL A 266 22.65 -62.68 4.82
CA VAL A 266 22.74 -62.37 6.26
C VAL A 266 21.35 -62.08 6.81
N PRO A 267 20.99 -62.63 8.00
CA PRO A 267 19.63 -62.67 8.50
C PRO A 267 19.18 -61.36 9.23
N PRO A 268 17.89 -61.22 9.53
CA PRO A 268 17.33 -59.95 10.01
C PRO A 268 17.43 -59.81 11.53
N ALA A 269 17.75 -58.62 11.97
CA ALA A 269 17.62 -58.23 13.39
C ALA A 269 16.91 -56.90 13.55
N GLY A 270 15.81 -56.93 14.29
CA GLY A 270 15.51 -55.94 15.29
C GLY A 270 14.71 -54.72 14.88
N SER A 271 13.39 -54.84 15.01
CA SER A 271 12.45 -53.76 15.24
C SER A 271 12.93 -52.72 16.29
N ARG A 272 12.97 -51.45 15.94
CA ARG A 272 12.73 -50.37 16.93
C ARG A 272 11.88 -49.28 16.33
N LYS A 273 10.64 -49.17 16.84
CA LYS A 273 9.78 -48.00 16.76
C LYS A 273 10.49 -46.81 17.36
N ASN A 274 10.53 -45.69 16.67
CA ASN A 274 10.54 -44.41 17.32
C ASN A 274 9.73 -43.40 16.49
N SER A 275 8.59 -43.07 17.07
CA SER A 275 7.79 -41.91 16.80
C SER A 275 8.58 -40.65 17.17
N ARG A 276 8.60 -39.63 16.31
CA ARG A 276 8.62 -38.19 16.71
C ARG A 276 8.44 -37.29 15.50
N THR A 277 7.28 -36.72 15.48
CA THR A 277 6.91 -35.30 15.51
C THR A 277 7.23 -34.48 14.26
N MET A 278 6.16 -34.36 13.53
CA MET A 278 5.87 -33.35 12.52
C MET A 278 5.68 -32.00 13.23
N VAL A 279 6.59 -31.05 13.06
CA VAL A 279 6.36 -29.64 13.42
C VAL A 279 6.98 -28.75 12.35
N GLY A 280 6.15 -27.86 11.79
CA GLY A 280 6.61 -26.57 11.33
C GLY A 280 6.66 -26.28 9.85
N ARG A 281 5.52 -26.21 9.17
CA ARG A 281 5.37 -25.44 7.93
C ARG A 281 3.96 -24.84 7.89
N SER A 282 3.72 -23.77 8.65
CA SER A 282 2.50 -22.98 8.54
C SER A 282 2.65 -21.66 9.33
N ALA A 283 3.45 -20.73 8.81
CA ALA A 283 3.51 -19.39 9.36
C ALA A 283 3.37 -18.28 8.31
N PHE A 284 3.32 -18.60 7.01
CA PHE A 284 3.22 -17.59 5.95
C PHE A 284 1.82 -17.48 5.31
N ALA A 285 0.92 -18.42 5.54
CA ALA A 285 -0.42 -18.43 4.95
C ALA A 285 -1.46 -17.62 5.75
N VAL A 286 -1.18 -17.28 7.02
CA VAL A 286 -2.18 -16.64 7.90
C VAL A 286 -2.27 -15.12 7.72
N ALA A 287 -1.22 -14.46 7.24
CA ALA A 287 -1.21 -12.99 7.08
C ALA A 287 -2.01 -12.50 5.86
N VAL A 288 -2.09 -13.31 4.80
CA VAL A 288 -2.81 -12.94 3.57
C VAL A 288 -4.33 -13.17 3.71
N ILE A 289 -4.71 -14.18 4.48
CA ILE A 289 -6.13 -14.52 4.70
C ILE A 289 -6.82 -13.51 5.63
N LEU A 290 -6.10 -12.89 6.57
CA LEU A 290 -6.67 -11.88 7.49
C LEU A 290 -7.01 -10.55 6.78
N ILE A 291 -6.31 -10.19 5.74
CA ILE A 291 -6.59 -8.97 4.94
C ILE A 291 -7.81 -9.20 4.02
N ALA A 292 -7.96 -10.38 3.45
CA ALA A 292 -9.10 -10.73 2.60
C ALA A 292 -10.42 -10.84 3.39
N VAL A 293 -10.39 -11.40 4.60
CA VAL A 293 -11.58 -11.54 5.47
C VAL A 293 -12.06 -10.20 6.02
N LEU A 294 -11.18 -9.21 6.21
CA LEU A 294 -11.56 -7.86 6.63
C LEU A 294 -12.24 -7.06 5.51
N LEU A 295 -11.86 -7.29 4.25
CA LEU A 295 -12.46 -6.63 3.09
C LEU A 295 -13.84 -7.22 2.74
N THR A 296 -14.08 -8.52 2.94
CA THR A 296 -15.37 -9.16 2.64
C THR A 296 -16.45 -8.87 3.69
N ARG A 297 -16.10 -8.53 4.93
CA ARG A 297 -17.08 -8.11 5.95
C ARG A 297 -17.58 -6.67 5.79
N TYR A 298 -16.92 -5.87 4.96
CA TYR A 298 -17.24 -4.45 4.82
C TYR A 298 -18.17 -4.13 3.63
N ASN A 299 -18.39 -5.07 2.70
CA ASN A 299 -19.27 -4.90 1.53
C ASN A 299 -20.64 -5.58 1.65
N GLY A 300 -21.03 -5.97 2.85
CA GLY A 300 -22.30 -6.66 3.07
C GLY A 300 -23.07 -6.14 4.28
N VAL A 301 -23.51 -4.88 4.25
CA VAL A 301 -24.77 -4.37 4.87
C VAL A 301 -25.13 -3.06 4.19
#